data_2730ca59d298d68dc721394e0a647196
#
_entry.id   2730ca59d298d68dc721394e0a647196
#
_cell.length_a   1.000
_cell.length_b   1.000
_cell.length_c   1.000
_cell.angle_alpha   90.00
_cell.angle_beta   90.00
_cell.angle_gamma   90.00
#
_symmetry.space_group_name_H-M   'P 1'
#
loop_
_entity.id
_entity.type
_entity.pdbx_description
1 polymer ?
#
loop_
_entity_poly.entity_id
_entity_poly.type
_entity_poly.pdbx_seq_one_letter_code
_entity_poly.pdbx_strand_id
1 'polypeptide(L)' 'MTLQEAVAKRLTNLLHEKNMTQYALCQKIGMNQTTTYNIMYARCKSVTLKTIYYLADGLGISLQEFINDPLFDKDNLDID' A
#
# COMPACT_ATOMS: atom_id res chain seq x y z
N MET A 1 9.83 9.77 6.62
CA MET A 1 9.22 8.44 6.87
C MET A 1 9.93 7.37 6.06
N THR A 2 9.84 6.13 6.48
CA THR A 2 10.40 5.02 5.72
C THR A 2 9.52 4.72 4.50
N LEU A 3 10.07 3.96 3.55
CA LEU A 3 9.29 3.54 2.36
C LEU A 3 8.08 2.69 2.78
N GLN A 4 8.25 1.81 3.75
CA GLN A 4 7.15 0.98 4.27
C GLN A 4 6.04 1.85 4.88
N GLU A 5 6.42 2.89 5.61
CA GLU A 5 5.44 3.83 6.18
C GLU A 5 4.71 4.60 5.09
N ALA A 6 5.41 4.99 4.03
CA ALA A 6 4.79 5.68 2.89
C ALA A 6 3.77 4.77 2.20
N VAL A 7 4.13 3.50 1.98
CA VAL A 7 3.20 2.53 1.38
C VAL A 7 1.99 2.33 2.28
N ALA A 8 2.20 2.18 3.57
CA ALA A 8 1.10 1.98 4.54
C ALA A 8 0.13 3.15 4.51
N LYS A 9 0.66 4.36 4.51
CA LYS A 9 -0.17 5.57 4.50
C LYS A 9 -0.92 5.73 3.17
N ARG A 10 -0.23 5.47 2.06
CA ARG A 10 -0.86 5.52 0.72
C ARG A 10 -2.01 4.53 0.62
N LEU A 11 -1.78 3.29 1.08
CA LEU A 11 -2.80 2.25 1.06
C LEU A 11 -4.01 2.67 1.91
N THR A 12 -3.77 3.16 3.12
CA THR A 12 -4.84 3.61 4.02
C THR A 12 -5.65 4.73 3.38
N ASN A 13 -4.96 5.71 2.79
CA ASN A 13 -5.62 6.84 2.12
C ASN A 13 -6.48 6.37 0.94
N LEU A 14 -5.96 5.44 0.14
CA LEU A 14 -6.69 4.90 -1.01
C LEU A 14 -7.92 4.09 -0.59
N LEU A 15 -7.80 3.29 0.45
CA LEU A 15 -8.93 2.53 0.98
C LEU A 15 -10.02 3.49 1.45
N HIS A 16 -9.64 4.54 2.16
CA HIS A 16 -10.58 5.55 2.62
C HIS A 16 -11.24 6.28 1.45
N GLU A 17 -10.43 6.70 0.48
CA GLU A 17 -10.91 7.42 -0.70
C GLU A 17 -11.90 6.58 -1.51
N LYS A 18 -11.64 5.28 -1.63
CA LYS A 18 -12.49 4.37 -2.39
C LYS A 18 -13.59 3.73 -1.55
N ASN A 19 -13.69 4.11 -0.29
CA ASN A 19 -14.68 3.59 0.64
C ASN A 19 -14.63 2.06 0.71
N MET A 20 -13.43 1.52 0.77
CA MET A 20 -13.16 0.08 0.77
C MET A 20 -12.49 -0.32 2.08
N THR A 21 -12.88 -1.47 2.64
CA THR A 21 -12.25 -2.00 3.84
C THR A 21 -11.03 -2.83 3.49
N GLN A 22 -10.14 -3.00 4.45
CA GLN A 22 -9.00 -3.90 4.31
C GLN A 22 -9.47 -5.32 3.97
N TYR A 23 -10.53 -5.79 4.66
CA TYR A 23 -11.07 -7.12 4.43
C TYR A 23 -11.53 -7.29 2.98
N ALA A 24 -12.25 -6.31 2.46
CA ALA A 24 -12.74 -6.36 1.08
C ALA A 24 -11.59 -6.42 0.08
N LEU A 25 -10.53 -5.65 0.33
CA LEU A 25 -9.33 -5.68 -0.52
C LEU A 25 -8.67 -7.06 -0.47
N CYS A 26 -8.50 -7.63 0.73
CA CYS A 26 -7.92 -8.96 0.89
C CYS A 26 -8.68 -10.02 0.11
N GLN A 27 -10.00 -9.99 0.18
CA GLN A 27 -10.85 -10.93 -0.53
C GLN A 27 -10.69 -10.78 -2.04
N LYS A 28 -10.61 -9.55 -2.50
CA LYS A 28 -10.53 -9.26 -3.93
C LYS A 28 -9.23 -9.74 -4.57
N ILE A 29 -8.11 -9.61 -3.85
CA ILE A 29 -6.79 -9.97 -4.40
C ILE A 29 -6.29 -11.32 -3.90
N GLY A 30 -7.04 -11.99 -3.04
CA GLY A 30 -6.63 -13.29 -2.50
C GLY A 30 -5.43 -13.21 -1.57
N MET A 31 -5.21 -12.06 -0.94
CA MET A 31 -4.09 -11.88 -0.02
C MET A 31 -4.52 -12.20 1.41
N ASN A 32 -3.61 -12.80 2.17
CA ASN A 32 -3.83 -13.10 3.58
C ASN A 32 -4.03 -11.80 4.37
N GLN A 33 -5.01 -11.80 5.29
CA GLN A 33 -5.31 -10.62 6.11
C GLN A 33 -4.12 -10.20 6.97
N THR A 34 -3.37 -11.15 7.49
CA THR A 34 -2.18 -10.85 8.29
C THR A 34 -1.13 -10.12 7.48
N THR A 35 -0.91 -10.55 6.23
CA THR A 35 0.04 -9.89 5.33
C THR A 35 -0.39 -8.46 5.05
N THR A 36 -1.66 -8.24 4.72
CA THR A 36 -2.17 -6.90 4.44
C THR A 36 -2.11 -6.02 5.68
N TYR A 37 -2.45 -6.58 6.84
CA TYR A 37 -2.36 -5.87 8.12
C TYR A 37 -0.92 -5.39 8.37
N ASN A 38 0.07 -6.27 8.15
CA ASN A 38 1.47 -5.90 8.34
C ASN A 38 1.91 -4.78 7.39
N ILE A 39 1.38 -4.77 6.18
CA ILE A 39 1.67 -3.69 5.23
C ILE A 39 1.02 -2.39 5.70
N MET A 40 -0.24 -2.43 6.11
CA MET A 40 -0.98 -1.24 6.55
C MET A 40 -0.39 -0.57 7.78
N TYR A 41 0.26 -1.34 8.65
CA TYR A 41 0.85 -0.82 9.88
C TYR A 41 2.37 -0.77 9.82
N ALA A 42 2.93 -0.89 8.61
CA ALA A 42 4.37 -0.79 8.35
C ALA A 42 5.21 -1.74 9.23
N ARG A 43 4.68 -2.94 9.48
CA ARG A 43 5.36 -3.95 10.30
C ARG A 43 6.25 -4.89 9.50
N CYS A 44 6.19 -4.82 8.18
CA CYS A 44 7.06 -5.60 7.29
C CYS A 44 8.40 -4.87 7.11
N LYS A 45 9.45 -5.63 6.84
CA LYS A 45 10.78 -5.05 6.59
C LYS A 45 10.85 -4.37 5.23
N SER A 46 10.14 -4.92 4.26
CA SER A 46 10.11 -4.37 2.92
C SER A 46 8.83 -4.81 2.22
N VAL A 47 8.46 -4.06 1.19
CA VAL A 47 7.30 -4.38 0.36
C VAL A 47 7.81 -4.50 -1.07
N THR A 48 7.56 -5.63 -1.72
CA THR A 48 8.00 -5.83 -3.10
C THR A 48 7.11 -5.05 -4.06
N LEU A 49 7.68 -4.70 -5.21
CA LEU A 49 6.93 -4.03 -6.26
C LEU A 49 5.74 -4.88 -6.73
N LYS A 50 5.92 -6.19 -6.75
CA LYS A 50 4.86 -7.13 -7.10
C LYS A 50 3.69 -7.04 -6.14
N THR A 51 3.96 -6.94 -4.84
CA THR A 51 2.93 -6.78 -3.82
C THR A 51 2.16 -5.48 -4.04
N ILE A 52 2.88 -4.39 -4.31
CA ILE A 52 2.26 -3.09 -4.58
C ILE A 52 1.37 -3.18 -5.83
N TYR A 53 1.82 -3.91 -6.85
CA TYR A 53 1.02 -4.12 -8.05
C TYR A 53 -0.32 -4.79 -7.72
N TYR A 54 -0.30 -5.84 -6.89
CA TYR A 54 -1.54 -6.52 -6.49
C TYR A 54 -2.46 -5.62 -5.68
N LEU A 55 -1.90 -4.83 -4.78
CA LEU A 55 -2.69 -3.87 -4.01
C LEU A 55 -3.36 -2.84 -4.93
N ALA A 56 -2.61 -2.31 -5.86
CA ALA A 56 -3.11 -1.34 -6.83
C ALA A 56 -4.22 -1.96 -7.68
N ASP A 57 -3.99 -3.17 -8.18
CA ASP A 57 -4.98 -3.88 -9.00
C ASP A 57 -6.28 -4.08 -8.24
N GLY A 58 -6.20 -4.49 -6.97
CA GLY A 58 -7.37 -4.66 -6.12
C GLY A 58 -8.11 -3.35 -5.87
N LEU A 59 -7.39 -2.24 -5.87
CA LEU A 59 -7.98 -0.91 -5.71
C LEU A 59 -8.51 -0.33 -7.04
N GLY A 60 -8.28 -1.02 -8.15
CA GLY A 60 -8.73 -0.57 -9.46
C GLY A 60 -7.88 0.52 -10.07
N ILE A 61 -6.62 0.64 -9.66
CA ILE A 61 -5.69 1.63 -10.18
C ILE A 61 -4.43 0.94 -10.70
N SER A 62 -3.63 1.68 -11.48
CA SER A 62 -2.36 1.16 -11.98
C SER A 62 -1.29 1.26 -10.90
N LEU A 63 -0.20 0.51 -11.09
CA LEU A 63 0.98 0.62 -10.24
C LEU A 63 1.51 2.05 -10.23
N GLN A 64 1.56 2.68 -11.40
CA GLN A 64 2.03 4.06 -11.55
C GLN A 64 1.17 5.01 -10.71
N GLU A 65 -0.13 4.84 -10.75
CA GLU A 65 -1.05 5.69 -9.99
C GLU A 65 -0.88 5.50 -8.49
N PHE A 66 -0.63 4.26 -8.06
CA PHE A 66 -0.40 3.98 -6.64
C PHE A 66 0.80 4.77 -6.11
N ILE A 67 1.92 4.76 -6.84
CA ILE A 67 3.15 5.42 -6.39
C ILE A 67 3.24 6.90 -6.79
N ASN A 68 2.28 7.41 -7.56
CA ASN A 68 2.26 8.82 -7.95
C ASN A 68 1.58 9.66 -6.85
N ASP A 69 2.32 9.89 -5.78
CA ASP A 69 1.84 10.62 -4.62
C ASP A 69 3.04 11.28 -3.92
N PRO A 70 2.87 12.48 -3.34
CA PRO A 70 3.97 13.16 -2.62
C PRO A 70 4.58 12.33 -1.49
N LEU A 71 3.87 11.33 -0.97
CA LEU A 71 4.44 10.43 0.05
C LEU A 71 5.70 9.73 -0.44
N PHE A 72 5.82 9.51 -1.75
CA PHE A 72 6.96 8.81 -2.34
C PHE A 72 8.03 9.76 -2.87
N ASP A 73 7.88 11.06 -2.67
CA ASP A 73 8.90 12.03 -3.05
C ASP A 73 10.17 11.76 -2.26
N LYS A 74 11.30 11.90 -2.93
CA LYS A 74 12.61 11.65 -2.34
C LYS A 74 12.82 12.40 -1.03
N ASP A 75 12.32 13.62 -0.95
CA ASP A 75 12.51 14.47 0.22
C ASP A 75 11.69 14.02 1.43
N ASN A 76 10.69 13.18 1.22
CA ASN A 76 9.82 12.66 2.27
C ASN A 76 10.25 11.28 2.78
N LEU A 77 11.25 10.67 2.16
CA LEU A 77 11.65 9.30 2.46
C LEU A 77 13.00 9.24 3.15
N ASP A 78 13.06 8.44 4.21
CA ASP A 78 14.29 8.07 4.89
C ASP A 78 14.65 6.66 4.46
N ILE A 79 15.73 6.50 3.72
CA ILE A 79 16.17 5.19 3.22
C ILE A 79 17.41 4.80 4.00
N ASP A 80 17.34 3.68 4.71
CA ASP A 80 18.49 3.11 5.42
C ASP A 80 19.27 2.18 4.50
#